data_d6cd51282a0e4a371594265309c654f1
#
_entry.id   d6cd51282a0e4a371594265309c654f1
#
_cell.length_a   1.000
_cell.length_b   1.000
_cell.length_c   1.000
_cell.angle_alpha   90.00
_cell.angle_beta   90.00
_cell.angle_gamma   90.00
#
_symmetry.space_group_name_H-M   'P 1'
#
loop_
_entity.id
_entity.type
_entity.pdbx_description
1 polymer ?
#
loop_
_entity_poly.entity_id
_entity_poly.type
_entity_poly.pdbx_seq_one_letter_code
_entity_poly.pdbx_strand_id
1 'polypeptide(L)'
;MFKAVIAGYSRSPFTMARKGELIDVKPVNLLAEVVSNLVSKTKINKSDIEDIVIGCAFQTGEQCFNIGKLVTFLTNMDIKTSGMTVDRWCGSSMEAI
;
A
#
# COMPACT_ATOMS: atom_id res chain seq x y z
N MET A 1 13.57 -23.94 8.97
CA MET A 1 13.32 -23.38 7.62
C MET A 1 12.17 -22.39 7.69
N PHE A 2 12.37 -21.17 7.24
CA PHE A 2 11.33 -20.17 7.17
C PHE A 2 10.46 -20.37 5.93
N LYS A 3 9.14 -20.23 6.10
CA LYS A 3 8.19 -20.25 4.99
C LYS A 3 7.51 -18.87 4.93
N ALA A 4 7.54 -18.25 3.76
CA ALA A 4 6.73 -17.08 3.48
C ALA A 4 5.32 -17.54 3.07
N VAL A 5 4.31 -16.90 3.61
CA VAL A 5 2.90 -17.20 3.31
C VAL A 5 2.14 -15.91 3.03
N ILE A 6 1.08 -16.00 2.23
CA ILE A 6 0.12 -14.92 2.05
C ILE A 6 -0.95 -15.08 3.12
N ALA A 7 -1.00 -14.13 4.06
CA ALA A 7 -1.87 -14.23 5.23
C ALA A 7 -3.22 -13.49 5.06
N GLY A 8 -3.36 -12.65 4.05
CA GLY A 8 -4.59 -11.91 3.83
C GLY A 8 -4.53 -11.02 2.60
N TYR A 9 -5.66 -10.44 2.27
CA TYR A 9 -5.77 -9.48 1.17
C TYR A 9 -6.86 -8.45 1.44
N SER A 10 -6.73 -7.31 0.80
CA SER A 10 -7.73 -6.26 0.77
C SER A 10 -7.58 -5.46 -0.52
N ARG A 11 -8.62 -4.77 -0.93
CA ARG A 11 -8.54 -3.89 -2.09
C ARG A 11 -9.56 -2.76 -2.01
N SER A 12 -9.30 -1.68 -2.71
CA SER A 12 -10.21 -0.56 -2.86
C SER A 12 -11.33 -0.87 -3.85
N PRO A 13 -12.42 -0.08 -3.86
CA PRO A 13 -13.38 -0.11 -4.94
C PRO A 13 -12.73 0.30 -6.27
N PHE A 14 -13.36 -0.07 -7.35
CA PHE A 14 -13.02 0.30 -8.71
C PHE A 14 -14.04 1.29 -9.23
N THR A 15 -13.60 2.38 -9.82
CA THR A 15 -14.48 3.36 -10.43
C THR A 15 -13.97 3.79 -11.80
N MET A 16 -14.87 4.35 -12.61
CA MET A 16 -14.51 4.84 -13.93
C MET A 16 -13.54 6.02 -13.83
N ALA A 17 -12.47 5.98 -14.59
CA ALA A 17 -11.53 7.08 -14.66
C ALA A 17 -12.23 8.37 -15.14
N ARG A 18 -11.86 9.50 -14.55
CA ARG A 18 -12.36 10.86 -14.85
C ARG A 18 -13.82 11.14 -14.53
N LYS A 19 -14.63 10.12 -14.21
CA LYS A 19 -16.07 10.26 -13.95
C LYS A 19 -16.53 9.55 -12.69
N GLY A 20 -15.71 8.67 -12.13
CA GLY A 20 -16.09 7.85 -10.99
C GLY A 20 -15.97 8.58 -9.65
N GLU A 21 -16.45 7.96 -8.61
CA GLU A 21 -16.48 8.52 -7.25
C GLU A 21 -15.09 8.72 -6.64
N LEU A 22 -14.07 8.05 -7.17
CA LEU A 22 -12.68 8.20 -6.69
C LEU A 22 -11.91 9.36 -7.33
N ILE A 23 -12.54 10.16 -8.18
CA ILE A 23 -11.83 11.19 -8.96
C ILE A 23 -11.10 12.21 -8.07
N ASP A 24 -11.66 12.55 -6.91
CA ASP A 24 -11.08 13.51 -5.97
C ASP A 24 -10.31 12.85 -4.81
N VAL A 25 -10.16 11.54 -4.86
CA VAL A 25 -9.45 10.79 -3.82
C VAL A 25 -7.97 10.66 -4.18
N LYS A 26 -7.11 11.14 -3.29
CA LYS A 26 -5.66 10.99 -3.49
C LYS A 26 -5.25 9.52 -3.40
N PRO A 27 -4.45 9.03 -4.35
CA PRO A 27 -4.03 7.62 -4.36
C PRO A 27 -3.39 7.15 -3.04
N VAL A 28 -2.55 7.97 -2.42
CA VAL A 28 -1.89 7.61 -1.17
C VAL A 28 -2.87 7.46 -0.01
N ASN A 29 -3.93 8.27 0.02
CA ASN A 29 -4.97 8.17 1.05
C ASN A 29 -5.81 6.90 0.86
N LEU A 30 -6.18 6.60 -0.39
CA LEU A 30 -6.88 5.37 -0.72
C LEU A 30 -6.07 4.14 -0.33
N LEU A 31 -4.79 4.15 -0.64
CA LEU A 31 -3.86 3.09 -0.28
C LEU A 31 -3.74 2.94 1.24
N ALA A 32 -3.66 4.05 1.97
CA ALA A 32 -3.61 4.01 3.44
C ALA A 32 -4.85 3.36 4.05
N GLU A 33 -6.03 3.63 3.50
CA GLU A 33 -7.27 2.97 3.93
C GLU A 33 -7.25 1.47 3.68
N VAL A 34 -6.77 1.05 2.50
CA VAL A 34 -6.65 -0.38 2.16
C VAL A 34 -5.68 -1.07 3.12
N VAL A 35 -4.52 -0.47 3.38
CA VAL A 35 -3.53 -1.02 4.30
C VAL A 35 -4.07 -1.09 5.73
N SER A 36 -4.71 -0.04 6.22
CA SER A 36 -5.32 -0.01 7.55
C SER A 36 -6.40 -1.08 7.70
N ASN A 37 -7.23 -1.25 6.69
CA ASN A 37 -8.26 -2.28 6.65
C ASN A 37 -7.65 -3.69 6.72
N LEU A 38 -6.59 -3.92 5.94
CA LEU A 38 -5.91 -5.21 5.93
C LEU A 38 -5.28 -5.55 7.28
N VAL A 39 -4.62 -4.59 7.91
CA VAL A 39 -4.02 -4.76 9.25
C VAL A 39 -5.10 -5.08 10.27
N SER A 40 -6.20 -4.34 10.25
CA SER A 40 -7.34 -4.55 11.13
C SER A 40 -7.97 -5.93 10.94
N LYS A 41 -8.18 -6.33 9.70
CA LYS A 41 -8.80 -7.60 9.31
C LYS A 41 -7.95 -8.81 9.68
N THR A 42 -6.66 -8.71 9.52
CA THR A 42 -5.73 -9.79 9.86
C THR A 42 -5.36 -9.83 11.33
N LYS A 43 -5.73 -8.78 12.08
CA LYS A 43 -5.44 -8.64 13.53
C LYS A 43 -3.94 -8.71 13.86
N ILE A 44 -3.11 -8.38 12.89
CA ILE A 44 -1.67 -8.33 13.08
C ILE A 44 -1.30 -7.10 13.92
N ASN A 45 -0.30 -7.25 14.77
CA ASN A 45 0.19 -6.13 15.54
C ASN A 45 1.07 -5.24 14.63
N LYS A 46 0.83 -3.94 14.63
CA LYS A 46 1.62 -3.00 13.81
C LYS A 46 3.12 -3.03 14.12
N SER A 47 3.48 -3.32 15.36
CA SER A 47 4.89 -3.46 15.76
C SER A 47 5.60 -4.67 15.13
N ASP A 48 4.85 -5.62 14.59
CA ASP A 48 5.39 -6.80 13.92
C ASP A 48 5.52 -6.60 12.40
N ILE A 49 5.09 -5.45 11.88
CA ILE A 49 5.21 -5.11 10.47
C ILE A 49 6.56 -4.42 10.24
N GLU A 50 7.46 -5.12 9.59
CA GLU A 50 8.83 -4.64 9.35
C GLU A 50 8.92 -3.72 8.14
N ASP A 51 8.12 -3.99 7.10
CA ASP A 51 8.21 -3.26 5.83
C ASP A 51 6.86 -3.16 5.13
N ILE A 52 6.66 -2.07 4.41
CA ILE A 52 5.56 -1.89 3.46
C ILE A 52 6.16 -1.70 2.07
N VAL A 53 5.93 -2.64 1.20
CA VAL A 53 6.41 -2.60 -0.18
C VAL A 53 5.23 -2.35 -1.12
N ILE A 54 5.27 -1.23 -1.84
CA ILE A 54 4.19 -0.82 -2.74
C ILE A 54 4.65 -0.89 -4.19
N GLY A 55 3.88 -1.59 -5.02
CA GLY A 55 4.08 -1.58 -6.46
C GLY A 55 3.41 -0.36 -7.10
N CYS A 56 4.17 0.45 -7.83
CA CYS A 56 3.65 1.61 -8.52
C CYS A 56 4.42 1.86 -9.82
N ALA A 57 3.72 1.76 -10.95
CA ALA A 57 4.33 1.96 -12.28
C ALA A 57 4.53 3.43 -12.63
N PHE A 58 3.69 4.32 -12.09
CA PHE A 58 3.74 5.76 -12.39
C PHE A 58 3.99 6.55 -11.11
N GLN A 59 5.25 6.66 -10.73
CA GLN A 59 5.68 7.37 -9.53
C GLN A 59 5.83 8.88 -9.80
N THR A 60 4.78 9.49 -10.32
CA THR A 60 4.72 10.91 -10.67
C THR A 60 3.49 11.58 -10.05
N GLY A 61 3.48 12.91 -9.98
CA GLY A 61 2.36 13.66 -9.43
C GLY A 61 2.04 13.23 -8.00
N GLU A 62 0.82 12.84 -7.76
CA GLU A 62 0.35 12.41 -6.43
C GLU A 62 0.89 11.05 -5.98
N GLN A 63 1.59 10.34 -6.85
CA GLN A 63 2.20 9.03 -6.56
C GLN A 63 3.72 9.10 -6.46
N CYS A 64 4.30 10.29 -6.35
CA CYS A 64 5.74 10.46 -6.18
C CYS A 64 6.16 10.44 -4.70
N PHE A 65 7.47 10.57 -4.46
CA PHE A 65 8.09 10.64 -3.14
C PHE A 65 7.94 9.38 -2.27
N ASN A 66 8.12 8.22 -2.88
CA ASN A 66 8.08 6.94 -2.15
C ASN A 66 6.79 6.76 -1.35
N ILE A 67 5.69 6.53 -2.03
CA ILE A 67 4.37 6.34 -1.40
C ILE A 67 4.36 5.17 -0.40
N GLY A 68 5.21 4.17 -0.59
CA GLY A 68 5.37 3.09 0.39
C GLY A 68 5.76 3.63 1.77
N LYS A 69 6.66 4.59 1.83
CA LYS A 69 7.02 5.24 3.10
C LYS A 69 5.94 6.21 3.58
N LEU A 70 5.33 6.98 2.69
CA LEU A 70 4.24 7.89 3.06
C LEU A 70 3.08 7.14 3.73
N VAL A 71 2.75 5.97 3.23
CA VAL A 71 1.68 5.13 3.81
C VAL A 71 2.00 4.70 5.24
N THR A 72 3.26 4.45 5.58
CA THR A 72 3.62 4.11 6.97
C THR A 72 3.24 5.22 7.95
N PHE A 73 3.38 6.49 7.55
CA PHE A 73 2.97 7.63 8.38
C PHE A 73 1.44 7.75 8.45
N LEU A 74 0.76 7.63 7.33
CA LEU A 74 -0.70 7.78 7.26
C LEU A 74 -1.46 6.68 7.99
N THR A 75 -0.85 5.52 8.15
CA THR A 75 -1.46 4.38 8.84
C THR A 75 -0.99 4.23 10.28
N ASN A 76 -0.20 5.17 10.77
CA ASN A 76 0.38 5.13 12.12
C ASN A 76 1.10 3.80 12.41
N MET A 77 1.94 3.36 11.48
CA MET A 77 2.80 2.20 11.69
C MET A 77 3.86 2.49 12.75
N ASP A 78 4.47 1.45 13.28
CA ASP A 78 5.61 1.60 14.17
C ASP A 78 6.72 2.40 13.47
N ILE A 79 7.45 3.22 14.21
CA ILE A 79 8.54 4.03 13.67
C ILE A 79 9.63 3.19 12.99
N LYS A 80 9.75 1.93 13.40
CA LYS A 80 10.70 0.97 12.81
C LYS A 80 10.25 0.43 11.45
N THR A 81 8.96 0.56 11.12
CA THR A 81 8.44 0.05 9.86
C THR A 81 9.04 0.83 8.70
N SER A 82 9.76 0.13 7.85
CA SER A 82 10.27 0.71 6.62
C SER A 82 9.20 0.75 5.54
N GLY A 83 9.49 1.46 4.46
CA GLY A 83 8.57 1.54 3.33
C GLY A 83 9.33 1.82 2.05
N MET A 84 9.00 1.08 1.00
CA MET A 84 9.59 1.28 -0.32
C MET A 84 8.54 1.19 -1.41
N THR A 85 8.89 1.74 -2.55
CA THR A 85 8.07 1.66 -3.76
C THR A 85 8.89 1.00 -4.85
N VAL A 86 8.32 0.01 -5.51
CA VAL A 86 8.96 -0.72 -6.60
C VAL A 86 8.21 -0.51 -7.90
N ASP A 87 8.94 -0.49 -9.00
CA ASP A 87 8.41 -0.35 -10.34
C ASP A 87 8.88 -1.49 -11.24
N ARG A 88 7.93 -2.22 -11.75
CA ARG A 88 8.09 -3.19 -12.82
C ARG A 88 6.90 -3.11 -13.76
N TRP A 89 6.58 -1.88 -14.20
CA TRP A 89 5.43 -1.60 -15.06
C TRP A 89 4.15 -2.28 -14.54
N CYS A 90 3.43 -2.99 -15.38
CA CYS A 90 2.18 -3.66 -14.99
C CYS A 90 2.36 -4.77 -13.94
N GLY A 91 3.57 -5.26 -13.75
CA GLY A 91 3.91 -6.27 -12.74
C GLY A 91 4.42 -5.73 -11.41
N SER A 92 4.33 -4.41 -11.17
CA SER A 92 4.91 -3.78 -9.99
C SER A 92 4.38 -4.35 -8.67
N SER A 93 3.08 -4.57 -8.56
CA SER A 93 2.48 -5.12 -7.33
C SER A 93 2.85 -6.59 -7.11
N MET A 94 3.01 -7.36 -8.17
CA MET A 94 3.50 -8.73 -8.07
C MET A 94 4.97 -8.76 -7.63
N GLU A 95 5.78 -7.81 -8.08
CA GLU A 95 7.17 -7.66 -7.65
C GLU A 95 7.27 -7.24 -6.17
N ALA A 96 6.25 -6.55 -5.64
CA ALA A 96 6.21 -6.13 -4.25
C ALA A 96 5.96 -7.29 -3.28
N ILE A 97 5.35 -8.38 -3.74
CA ILE A 97 5.08 -9.59 -2.95
C ILE A 97 6.33 -10.48 -2.88
#